data_59db08bb109615b1509e78200d73284b
#
_entry.id   59db08bb109615b1509e78200d73284b
#
_cell.length_a   1.000
_cell.length_b   1.000
_cell.length_c   1.000
_cell.angle_alpha   90.00
_cell.angle_beta   90.00
_cell.angle_gamma   90.00
#
_symmetry.space_group_name_H-M   'P 1'
#
loop_
_entity.id
_entity.type
_entity.pdbx_description
1 polymer ?
#
loop_
_entity_poly.entity_id
_entity_poly.type
_entity_poly.pdbx_seq_one_letter_code
_entity_poly.pdbx_strand_id
1 'polypeptide(L)'
;MGKVALITGITGQDGSFLAEFLIEKGYDVHGIMRRSSSFNTARIEHLYLDEWVRDMKKKRLINLHWGDMTDSSSLIRIISAIRPDEIYNLAAQSHVKVSFDVPEYTAEADAVGTLRLLEAVRICGLEKTCRIYQASTSELYGKVQEVPQKETTPFYPRSPYGVAKQYGFWITKNYRESYGMFAVNGILFNHESERRGETFVTRKITLAAARIAQGYQDKLYLGNLDSLRDWGYAKDYIECMWLILQHETPEDFVIATGEYHTVRDFATLAFKEVGIELRWEGEGVDEKGIDMTTGKVLVEVDPKYFRPCEVDQLLGDPTKAKTLLGWNPCKTPFPELVRIMVEHDMKFVKKLHLKAQM
;
A
#
# COMPACT_ATOMS: atom_id res chain seq x y z
N MET A 1 -17.56 -0.38 25.52
CA MET A 1 -17.56 -0.50 24.05
C MET A 1 -16.11 -0.37 23.58
N GLY A 2 -15.71 -1.11 22.54
CA GLY A 2 -14.39 -0.92 21.93
C GLY A 2 -14.29 0.44 21.23
N LYS A 3 -13.06 0.91 20.94
CA LYS A 3 -12.87 2.12 20.13
C LYS A 3 -13.52 1.98 18.77
N VAL A 4 -13.95 3.07 18.18
CA VAL A 4 -14.53 3.14 16.83
C VAL A 4 -13.45 3.59 15.86
N ALA A 5 -13.16 2.80 14.82
CA ALA A 5 -12.19 3.13 13.78
C ALA A 5 -12.86 3.31 12.42
N LEU A 6 -12.47 4.35 11.71
CA LEU A 6 -12.88 4.60 10.33
C LEU A 6 -11.67 4.43 9.39
N ILE A 7 -11.80 3.57 8.38
CA ILE A 7 -10.77 3.30 7.38
C ILE A 7 -11.27 3.81 6.02
N THR A 8 -10.58 4.80 5.44
CA THR A 8 -10.75 5.11 4.01
C THR A 8 -9.90 4.15 3.18
N GLY A 9 -10.35 3.76 2.00
CA GLY A 9 -9.61 2.78 1.19
C GLY A 9 -9.59 1.37 1.75
N ILE A 10 -10.63 0.97 2.51
CA ILE A 10 -10.75 -0.34 3.17
C ILE A 10 -10.65 -1.53 2.20
N THR A 11 -11.00 -1.35 0.93
CA THR A 11 -10.94 -2.37 -0.12
C THR A 11 -9.52 -2.58 -0.70
N GLY A 12 -8.56 -1.74 -0.31
CA GLY A 12 -7.16 -1.86 -0.70
C GLY A 12 -6.40 -2.95 0.05
N GLN A 13 -5.12 -3.15 -0.29
CA GLN A 13 -4.23 -4.05 0.42
C GLN A 13 -4.21 -3.71 1.92
N ASP A 14 -3.76 -2.50 2.25
CA ASP A 14 -3.56 -2.06 3.62
C ASP A 14 -4.87 -1.95 4.39
N GLY A 15 -5.90 -1.39 3.76
CA GLY A 15 -7.22 -1.26 4.38
C GLY A 15 -7.82 -2.60 4.78
N SER A 16 -7.65 -3.64 3.97
CA SER A 16 -8.17 -4.97 4.26
C SER A 16 -7.42 -5.66 5.41
N PHE A 17 -6.09 -5.53 5.49
CA PHE A 17 -5.31 -6.06 6.62
C PHE A 17 -5.54 -5.26 7.90
N LEU A 18 -5.65 -3.92 7.78
CA LEU A 18 -5.94 -3.08 8.94
C LEU A 18 -7.31 -3.39 9.54
N ALA A 19 -8.32 -3.65 8.70
CA ALA A 19 -9.63 -4.06 9.17
C ALA A 19 -9.55 -5.34 9.99
N GLU A 20 -8.86 -6.39 9.51
CA GLU A 20 -8.63 -7.63 10.24
C GLU A 20 -7.93 -7.37 11.58
N PHE A 21 -6.84 -6.61 11.55
CA PHE A 21 -6.04 -6.29 12.73
C PHE A 21 -6.82 -5.53 13.80
N LEU A 22 -7.64 -4.55 13.39
CA LEU A 22 -8.47 -3.78 14.34
C LEU A 22 -9.64 -4.60 14.90
N ILE A 23 -10.23 -5.50 14.11
CA ILE A 23 -11.23 -6.45 14.59
C ILE A 23 -10.65 -7.33 15.69
N GLU A 24 -9.44 -7.89 15.49
CA GLU A 24 -8.74 -8.71 16.48
C GLU A 24 -8.46 -7.94 17.79
N LYS A 25 -8.25 -6.63 17.67
CA LYS A 25 -8.09 -5.73 18.85
C LYS A 25 -9.40 -5.27 19.48
N GLY A 26 -10.54 -5.71 18.96
CA GLY A 26 -11.87 -5.42 19.54
C GLY A 26 -12.44 -4.06 19.16
N TYR A 27 -11.98 -3.44 18.07
CA TYR A 27 -12.55 -2.20 17.53
C TYR A 27 -13.90 -2.46 16.86
N ASP A 28 -14.78 -1.44 16.90
CA ASP A 28 -15.90 -1.32 15.95
C ASP A 28 -15.37 -0.69 14.66
N VAL A 29 -15.28 -1.51 13.60
CA VAL A 29 -14.58 -1.12 12.36
C VAL A 29 -15.58 -0.66 11.32
N HIS A 30 -15.38 0.56 10.85
CA HIS A 30 -16.11 1.19 9.75
C HIS A 30 -15.18 1.44 8.57
N GLY A 31 -15.67 1.25 7.36
CA GLY A 31 -14.89 1.47 6.14
C GLY A 31 -15.63 2.32 5.12
N ILE A 32 -14.92 3.26 4.49
CA ILE A 32 -15.41 4.00 3.33
C ILE A 32 -15.06 3.23 2.06
N MET A 33 -16.07 2.94 1.28
CA MET A 33 -16.00 2.26 0.00
C MET A 33 -16.49 3.17 -1.11
N ARG A 34 -15.66 3.39 -2.15
CA ARG A 34 -16.02 4.18 -3.31
C ARG A 34 -16.94 3.37 -4.23
N ARG A 35 -17.95 4.01 -4.79
CA ARG A 35 -18.81 3.39 -5.81
C ARG A 35 -18.00 3.10 -7.09
N SER A 36 -18.03 1.87 -7.53
CA SER A 36 -17.40 1.41 -8.77
C SER A 36 -18.38 0.52 -9.55
N SER A 37 -18.26 0.52 -10.89
CA SER A 37 -19.03 -0.37 -11.75
C SER A 37 -18.55 -1.82 -11.66
N SER A 38 -17.28 -2.03 -11.31
CA SER A 38 -16.70 -3.35 -11.06
C SER A 38 -16.65 -3.64 -9.56
N PHE A 39 -16.72 -4.92 -9.20
CA PHE A 39 -16.54 -5.37 -7.82
C PHE A 39 -15.11 -5.11 -7.38
N ASN A 40 -14.94 -4.42 -6.26
CA ASN A 40 -13.64 -4.09 -5.67
C ASN A 40 -13.51 -4.60 -4.22
N THR A 41 -14.40 -5.48 -3.79
CA THR A 41 -14.53 -5.95 -2.40
C THR A 41 -13.82 -7.28 -2.13
N ALA A 42 -13.20 -7.90 -3.12
CA ALA A 42 -12.62 -9.24 -3.01
C ALA A 42 -11.68 -9.44 -1.81
N ARG A 43 -10.95 -8.38 -1.40
CA ARG A 43 -10.03 -8.44 -0.25
C ARG A 43 -10.73 -8.40 1.12
N ILE A 44 -12.00 -8.02 1.17
CA ILE A 44 -12.78 -7.85 2.42
C ILE A 44 -14.06 -8.70 2.45
N GLU A 45 -14.36 -9.48 1.41
CA GLU A 45 -15.59 -10.29 1.34
C GLU A 45 -15.80 -11.23 2.54
N HIS A 46 -14.71 -11.71 3.12
CA HIS A 46 -14.75 -12.58 4.31
C HIS A 46 -15.07 -11.80 5.61
N LEU A 47 -15.02 -10.47 5.61
CA LEU A 47 -15.27 -9.62 6.77
C LEU A 47 -16.70 -9.05 6.82
N TYR A 48 -17.39 -9.01 5.69
CA TYR A 48 -18.77 -8.57 5.64
C TYR A 48 -19.64 -9.59 4.93
N LEU A 49 -20.89 -9.66 5.38
CA LEU A 49 -21.93 -10.40 4.69
C LEU A 49 -22.79 -9.42 3.91
N ASP A 50 -23.01 -9.70 2.65
CA ASP A 50 -24.04 -9.02 1.88
C ASP A 50 -25.38 -9.17 2.61
N GLU A 51 -26.17 -8.09 2.69
CA GLU A 51 -27.49 -8.11 3.35
C GLU A 51 -28.44 -9.17 2.76
N TRP A 52 -28.15 -9.63 1.55
CA TRP A 52 -28.88 -10.68 0.84
C TRP A 52 -28.45 -12.10 1.23
N VAL A 53 -27.25 -12.29 1.78
CA VAL A 53 -26.73 -13.60 2.20
C VAL A 53 -26.90 -13.71 3.72
N ARG A 54 -28.13 -13.95 4.17
CA ARG A 54 -28.45 -14.19 5.58
C ARG A 54 -28.08 -15.61 6.02
N ASP A 55 -26.79 -15.88 6.14
CA ASP A 55 -26.34 -16.99 6.96
C ASP A 55 -26.38 -16.55 8.43
N MET A 56 -27.44 -16.94 9.14
CA MET A 56 -27.72 -16.53 10.52
C MET A 56 -26.60 -16.88 11.52
N LYS A 57 -25.57 -17.61 11.11
CA LYS A 57 -24.45 -18.01 11.97
C LYS A 57 -23.21 -17.11 11.82
N LYS A 58 -23.15 -16.24 10.80
CA LYS A 58 -21.99 -15.36 10.58
C LYS A 58 -22.30 -13.95 11.07
N LYS A 59 -21.51 -13.48 12.01
CA LYS A 59 -21.57 -12.09 12.52
C LYS A 59 -20.91 -11.16 11.50
N ARG A 60 -21.57 -10.04 11.15
CA ARG A 60 -20.96 -8.93 10.44
C ARG A 60 -19.80 -8.39 11.27
N LEU A 61 -18.61 -8.32 10.68
CA LEU A 61 -17.40 -7.91 11.39
C LEU A 61 -17.03 -6.45 11.12
N ILE A 62 -17.47 -5.87 9.98
CA ILE A 62 -17.21 -4.49 9.57
C ILE A 62 -18.48 -3.78 9.09
N ASN A 63 -18.50 -2.46 9.22
CA ASN A 63 -19.56 -1.58 8.72
C ASN A 63 -19.07 -0.81 7.49
N LEU A 64 -19.71 -0.98 6.35
CA LEU A 64 -19.34 -0.31 5.10
C LEU A 64 -20.23 0.87 4.79
N HIS A 65 -19.61 1.96 4.32
CA HIS A 65 -20.27 3.21 3.94
C HIS A 65 -19.86 3.63 2.54
N TRP A 66 -20.84 4.05 1.74
CA TRP A 66 -20.56 4.66 0.45
C TRP A 66 -20.10 6.10 0.63
N GLY A 67 -18.89 6.41 0.13
CA GLY A 67 -18.29 7.73 0.18
C GLY A 67 -17.09 7.84 -0.76
N ASP A 68 -16.65 9.05 -1.02
CA ASP A 68 -15.53 9.35 -1.92
C ASP A 68 -14.69 10.51 -1.33
N MET A 69 -13.37 10.45 -1.46
CA MET A 69 -12.47 11.52 -1.03
C MET A 69 -12.68 12.81 -1.82
N THR A 70 -13.33 12.74 -2.98
CA THR A 70 -13.70 13.90 -3.81
C THR A 70 -15.04 14.51 -3.43
N ASP A 71 -15.77 13.93 -2.47
CA ASP A 71 -17.09 14.36 -2.02
C ASP A 71 -17.13 14.68 -0.51
N SER A 72 -17.02 15.97 -0.19
CA SER A 72 -17.05 16.47 1.20
C SER A 72 -18.35 16.12 1.93
N SER A 73 -19.49 16.13 1.22
CA SER A 73 -20.79 15.87 1.85
C SER A 73 -20.91 14.45 2.35
N SER A 74 -20.40 13.48 1.61
CA SER A 74 -20.35 12.07 2.04
C SER A 74 -19.46 11.88 3.26
N LEU A 75 -18.27 12.50 3.29
CA LEU A 75 -17.32 12.41 4.41
C LEU A 75 -17.94 13.02 5.68
N ILE A 76 -18.52 14.22 5.61
CA ILE A 76 -19.17 14.87 6.76
C ILE A 76 -20.31 14.01 7.30
N ARG A 77 -21.18 13.50 6.43
CA ARG A 77 -22.30 12.64 6.81
C ARG A 77 -21.82 11.37 7.54
N ILE A 78 -20.79 10.71 7.00
CA ILE A 78 -20.26 9.48 7.59
C ILE A 78 -19.62 9.76 8.95
N ILE A 79 -18.71 10.75 9.02
CA ILE A 79 -17.99 11.09 10.25
C ILE A 79 -18.96 11.57 11.35
N SER A 80 -19.96 12.39 11.00
CA SER A 80 -20.98 12.86 11.92
C SER A 80 -21.80 11.72 12.52
N ALA A 81 -22.15 10.71 11.70
CA ALA A 81 -22.94 9.56 12.13
C ALA A 81 -22.15 8.58 13.02
N ILE A 82 -20.87 8.34 12.68
CA ILE A 82 -20.04 7.33 13.33
C ILE A 82 -19.32 7.90 14.55
N ARG A 83 -18.86 9.15 14.47
CA ARG A 83 -18.02 9.82 15.49
C ARG A 83 -16.81 8.98 15.88
N PRO A 84 -15.89 8.66 14.94
CA PRO A 84 -14.78 7.75 15.17
C PRO A 84 -13.78 8.30 16.19
N ASP A 85 -13.18 7.39 16.97
CA ASP A 85 -12.04 7.66 17.85
C ASP A 85 -10.73 7.75 17.03
N GLU A 86 -10.63 6.93 15.97
CA GLU A 86 -9.46 6.84 15.11
C GLU A 86 -9.88 6.81 13.63
N ILE A 87 -9.17 7.57 12.81
CA ILE A 87 -9.31 7.54 11.34
C ILE A 87 -7.98 7.15 10.71
N TYR A 88 -8.03 6.14 9.84
CA TYR A 88 -6.90 5.73 9.00
C TYR A 88 -7.19 6.12 7.56
N ASN A 89 -6.54 7.19 7.08
CA ASN A 89 -6.73 7.69 5.71
C ASN A 89 -5.77 6.98 4.76
N LEU A 90 -6.24 5.88 4.16
CA LEU A 90 -5.48 5.04 3.24
C LEU A 90 -5.97 5.16 1.79
N ALA A 91 -7.07 5.86 1.55
CA ALA A 91 -7.63 6.04 0.21
C ALA A 91 -6.73 6.95 -0.63
N ALA A 92 -6.38 6.48 -1.82
CA ALA A 92 -5.58 7.23 -2.79
C ALA A 92 -5.71 6.66 -4.21
N GLN A 93 -5.41 7.48 -5.22
CA GLN A 93 -4.93 6.99 -6.51
C GLN A 93 -3.43 6.70 -6.33
N SER A 94 -3.06 5.45 -6.00
CA SER A 94 -1.72 5.10 -5.51
C SER A 94 -0.74 4.63 -6.61
N HIS A 95 -1.17 4.54 -7.86
CA HIS A 95 -0.32 4.06 -8.95
C HIS A 95 0.46 5.23 -9.58
N VAL A 96 1.77 5.30 -9.30
CA VAL A 96 2.64 6.41 -9.72
C VAL A 96 2.58 6.66 -11.23
N LYS A 97 2.69 5.62 -12.07
CA LYS A 97 2.65 5.79 -13.54
C LYS A 97 1.29 6.34 -14.00
N VAL A 98 0.20 5.85 -13.47
CA VAL A 98 -1.17 6.31 -13.80
C VAL A 98 -1.37 7.78 -13.42
N SER A 99 -0.66 8.29 -12.41
CA SER A 99 -0.78 9.70 -12.03
C SER A 99 -0.35 10.68 -13.13
N PHE A 100 0.52 10.24 -14.07
CA PHE A 100 0.88 11.04 -15.25
C PHE A 100 -0.25 11.09 -16.30
N ASP A 101 -1.11 10.07 -16.34
CA ASP A 101 -2.23 10.00 -17.27
C ASP A 101 -3.47 10.72 -16.71
N VAL A 102 -3.64 10.74 -15.37
CA VAL A 102 -4.80 11.34 -14.67
C VAL A 102 -4.34 12.24 -13.50
N PRO A 103 -3.56 13.32 -13.78
CA PRO A 103 -2.96 14.12 -12.70
C PRO A 103 -4.00 14.92 -11.91
N GLU A 104 -5.05 15.44 -12.52
CA GLU A 104 -6.11 16.18 -11.84
C GLU A 104 -6.88 15.28 -10.85
N TYR A 105 -7.31 14.11 -11.30
CA TYR A 105 -7.97 13.14 -10.41
C TYR A 105 -7.07 12.74 -9.24
N THR A 106 -5.77 12.54 -9.50
CA THR A 106 -4.79 12.22 -8.47
C THR A 106 -4.69 13.36 -7.44
N ALA A 107 -4.64 14.62 -7.88
CA ALA A 107 -4.64 15.78 -6.99
C ALA A 107 -5.94 15.89 -6.19
N GLU A 108 -7.09 15.71 -6.83
CA GLU A 108 -8.39 15.79 -6.16
C GLU A 108 -8.60 14.71 -5.10
N ALA A 109 -8.19 13.46 -5.37
CA ALA A 109 -8.34 12.36 -4.44
C ALA A 109 -7.30 12.40 -3.31
N ASP A 110 -6.02 12.61 -3.65
CA ASP A 110 -4.91 12.40 -2.72
C ASP A 110 -4.54 13.67 -1.94
N ALA A 111 -4.60 14.84 -2.59
CA ALA A 111 -4.27 16.12 -1.96
C ALA A 111 -5.53 16.76 -1.34
N VAL A 112 -6.47 17.21 -2.17
CA VAL A 112 -7.68 17.91 -1.71
C VAL A 112 -8.58 16.97 -0.90
N GLY A 113 -8.60 15.67 -1.22
CA GLY A 113 -9.31 14.66 -0.45
C GLY A 113 -8.83 14.57 1.00
N THR A 114 -7.52 14.66 1.24
CA THR A 114 -6.96 14.73 2.60
C THR A 114 -7.46 15.98 3.34
N LEU A 115 -7.46 17.14 2.69
CA LEU A 115 -8.02 18.37 3.27
C LEU A 115 -9.51 18.22 3.61
N ARG A 116 -10.31 17.64 2.70
CA ARG A 116 -11.75 17.41 2.93
C ARG A 116 -12.00 16.53 4.16
N LEU A 117 -11.18 15.51 4.35
CA LEU A 117 -11.28 14.63 5.53
C LEU A 117 -10.98 15.38 6.82
N LEU A 118 -9.90 16.16 6.86
CA LEU A 118 -9.52 16.97 8.02
C LEU A 118 -10.60 18.01 8.36
N GLU A 119 -11.14 18.71 7.34
CA GLU A 119 -12.25 19.64 7.53
C GLU A 119 -13.53 18.93 8.00
N ALA A 120 -13.84 17.74 7.48
CA ALA A 120 -14.99 16.97 7.94
C ALA A 120 -14.90 16.65 9.44
N VAL A 121 -13.70 16.29 9.93
CA VAL A 121 -13.46 16.06 11.37
C VAL A 121 -13.69 17.35 12.17
N ARG A 122 -13.19 18.50 11.71
CA ARG A 122 -13.41 19.81 12.35
C ARG A 122 -14.88 20.21 12.39
N ILE A 123 -15.55 20.12 11.22
CA ILE A 123 -16.98 20.47 11.08
C ILE A 123 -17.84 19.62 12.04
N CYS A 124 -17.45 18.35 12.26
CA CYS A 124 -18.13 17.46 13.19
C CYS A 124 -17.77 17.69 14.67
N GLY A 125 -16.87 18.64 14.99
CA GLY A 125 -16.44 18.94 16.35
C GLY A 125 -15.65 17.80 17.00
N LEU A 126 -14.80 17.11 16.21
CA LEU A 126 -14.00 15.95 16.66
C LEU A 126 -12.49 16.24 16.69
N GLU A 127 -12.08 17.49 16.47
CA GLU A 127 -10.67 17.89 16.38
C GLU A 127 -9.85 17.60 17.62
N LYS A 128 -10.48 17.43 18.78
CA LYS A 128 -9.80 17.15 20.06
C LYS A 128 -9.92 15.70 20.50
N THR A 129 -10.78 14.92 19.89
CA THR A 129 -11.09 13.55 20.34
C THR A 129 -10.72 12.47 19.33
N CYS A 130 -10.70 12.80 18.03
CA CYS A 130 -10.37 11.87 16.98
C CYS A 130 -8.88 11.93 16.63
N ARG A 131 -8.21 10.78 16.59
CA ARG A 131 -6.83 10.64 16.12
C ARG A 131 -6.81 10.25 14.64
N ILE A 132 -5.98 10.92 13.84
CA ILE A 132 -5.96 10.75 12.40
C ILE A 132 -4.58 10.31 11.94
N TYR A 133 -4.52 9.15 11.29
CA TYR A 133 -3.37 8.66 10.57
C TYR A 133 -3.52 8.99 9.07
N GLN A 134 -2.57 9.71 8.51
CA GLN A 134 -2.44 9.97 7.08
C GLN A 134 -1.38 9.05 6.48
N ALA A 135 -1.78 8.21 5.53
CA ALA A 135 -0.83 7.43 4.74
C ALA A 135 -0.08 8.37 3.80
N SER A 136 1.16 8.65 4.13
CA SER A 136 2.11 9.35 3.29
C SER A 136 2.99 8.35 2.53
N THR A 137 4.06 8.75 1.86
CA THR A 137 4.78 7.87 0.95
C THR A 137 6.25 8.24 0.82
N SER A 138 7.13 7.26 0.58
CA SER A 138 8.53 7.50 0.21
C SER A 138 8.70 8.26 -1.11
N GLU A 139 7.68 8.30 -1.97
CA GLU A 139 7.69 9.10 -3.21
C GLU A 139 7.76 10.62 -2.96
N LEU A 140 7.57 11.08 -1.71
CA LEU A 140 7.85 12.46 -1.31
C LEU A 140 9.32 12.81 -1.49
N TYR A 141 10.22 11.87 -1.21
CA TYR A 141 11.66 12.09 -1.32
C TYR A 141 12.12 12.23 -2.77
N GLY A 142 11.51 11.47 -3.70
CA GLY A 142 11.66 11.61 -5.15
C GLY A 142 13.11 11.65 -5.61
N LYS A 143 13.62 12.84 -6.01
CA LYS A 143 15.05 13.05 -6.25
C LYS A 143 15.76 13.15 -4.90
N VAL A 144 16.26 12.03 -4.46
CA VAL A 144 16.79 11.81 -3.11
C VAL A 144 17.90 12.81 -2.76
N GLN A 145 17.75 13.48 -1.60
CA GLN A 145 18.69 14.49 -1.11
C GLN A 145 19.65 13.92 -0.07
N GLU A 146 19.30 12.82 0.56
CA GLU A 146 20.10 12.13 1.57
C GLU A 146 19.73 10.63 1.61
N VAL A 147 20.67 9.76 1.99
CA VAL A 147 20.49 8.32 2.11
C VAL A 147 21.08 7.85 3.43
N PRO A 148 20.35 7.08 4.27
CA PRO A 148 18.92 6.75 4.14
C PRO A 148 18.02 7.97 4.38
N GLN A 149 16.75 7.90 3.90
CA GLN A 149 15.76 8.93 4.11
C GLN A 149 15.11 8.81 5.48
N LYS A 150 14.96 9.92 6.17
CA LYS A 150 14.34 10.04 7.51
C LYS A 150 13.30 11.17 7.52
N GLU A 151 12.63 11.37 8.63
CA GLU A 151 11.55 12.34 8.78
C GLU A 151 11.96 13.79 8.47
N THR A 152 13.24 14.10 8.58
CA THR A 152 13.80 15.46 8.33
C THR A 152 14.40 15.62 6.94
N THR A 153 14.52 14.56 6.16
CA THR A 153 15.04 14.60 4.79
C THR A 153 14.16 15.49 3.90
N PRO A 154 14.72 16.47 3.18
CA PRO A 154 13.95 17.33 2.28
C PRO A 154 13.23 16.54 1.19
N PHE A 155 11.99 16.95 0.89
CA PHE A 155 11.19 16.34 -0.16
C PHE A 155 11.50 16.96 -1.53
N TYR A 156 11.54 16.11 -2.55
CA TYR A 156 11.69 16.51 -3.95
C TYR A 156 10.89 15.56 -4.87
N PRO A 157 9.55 15.59 -4.84
CA PRO A 157 8.71 14.62 -5.56
C PRO A 157 8.95 14.65 -7.07
N ARG A 158 8.84 13.50 -7.72
CA ARG A 158 9.12 13.29 -9.14
C ARG A 158 7.91 12.79 -9.93
N SER A 159 6.71 12.87 -9.35
CA SER A 159 5.46 12.45 -10.00
C SER A 159 4.28 13.28 -9.52
N PRO A 160 3.20 13.40 -10.32
CA PRO A 160 1.95 14.03 -9.85
C PRO A 160 1.42 13.38 -8.57
N TYR A 161 1.55 12.05 -8.43
CA TYR A 161 1.24 11.34 -7.19
C TYR A 161 2.08 11.84 -6.01
N GLY A 162 3.41 11.92 -6.16
CA GLY A 162 4.29 12.42 -5.10
C GLY A 162 3.98 13.85 -4.69
N VAL A 163 3.66 14.73 -5.65
CA VAL A 163 3.26 16.13 -5.39
C VAL A 163 1.93 16.19 -4.63
N ALA A 164 0.94 15.40 -5.04
CA ALA A 164 -0.36 15.33 -4.35
C ALA A 164 -0.21 14.82 -2.90
N LYS A 165 0.61 13.80 -2.69
CA LYS A 165 0.91 13.26 -1.37
C LYS A 165 1.73 14.24 -0.52
N GLN A 166 2.58 15.07 -1.12
CA GLN A 166 3.29 16.14 -0.41
C GLN A 166 2.33 17.20 0.12
N TYR A 167 1.33 17.59 -0.66
CA TYR A 167 0.27 18.46 -0.15
C TYR A 167 -0.43 17.79 1.05
N GLY A 168 -0.83 16.51 0.91
CA GLY A 168 -1.47 15.74 1.98
C GLY A 168 -0.62 15.68 3.27
N PHE A 169 0.69 15.50 3.14
CA PHE A 169 1.63 15.53 4.26
C PHE A 169 1.62 16.88 4.99
N TRP A 170 1.79 17.97 4.24
CA TRP A 170 1.91 19.30 4.83
C TRP A 170 0.59 19.82 5.38
N ILE A 171 -0.53 19.54 4.74
CA ILE A 171 -1.84 19.96 5.27
C ILE A 171 -2.18 19.20 6.56
N THR A 172 -1.81 17.93 6.68
CA THR A 172 -1.95 17.15 7.92
C THR A 172 -1.14 17.75 9.05
N LYS A 173 0.12 18.10 8.78
CA LYS A 173 0.99 18.77 9.74
C LYS A 173 0.46 20.17 10.12
N ASN A 174 0.00 20.94 9.15
CA ASN A 174 -0.59 22.26 9.38
C ASN A 174 -1.81 22.19 10.30
N TYR A 175 -2.71 21.21 10.09
CA TYR A 175 -3.90 21.03 10.93
C TYR A 175 -3.55 20.60 12.36
N ARG A 176 -2.52 19.79 12.52
CA ARG A 176 -1.95 19.46 13.83
C ARG A 176 -1.49 20.71 14.57
N GLU A 177 -0.69 21.55 13.90
CA GLU A 177 -0.09 22.74 14.51
C GLU A 177 -1.10 23.87 14.71
N SER A 178 -2.00 24.10 13.75
CA SER A 178 -2.96 25.20 13.78
C SER A 178 -4.17 24.94 14.68
N TYR A 179 -4.65 23.71 14.71
CA TYR A 179 -5.89 23.38 15.41
C TYR A 179 -5.69 22.43 16.60
N GLY A 180 -4.44 21.98 16.84
CA GLY A 180 -4.11 21.05 17.92
C GLY A 180 -4.79 19.69 17.73
N MET A 181 -4.97 19.27 16.48
CA MET A 181 -5.50 17.95 16.13
C MET A 181 -4.42 16.88 16.35
N PHE A 182 -4.82 15.69 16.78
CA PHE A 182 -3.94 14.54 16.70
C PHE A 182 -3.96 14.01 15.26
N ALA A 183 -3.20 14.64 14.39
CA ALA A 183 -3.10 14.28 12.97
C ALA A 183 -1.62 14.04 12.61
N VAL A 184 -1.31 12.85 12.12
CA VAL A 184 0.06 12.35 11.94
C VAL A 184 0.24 11.69 10.60
N ASN A 185 1.48 11.74 10.08
CA ASN A 185 1.85 11.08 8.83
C ASN A 185 2.69 9.82 9.10
N GLY A 186 2.36 8.71 8.47
CA GLY A 186 3.29 7.61 8.28
C GLY A 186 3.90 7.70 6.89
N ILE A 187 5.20 7.92 6.79
CA ILE A 187 5.92 7.98 5.51
C ILE A 187 6.27 6.55 5.11
N LEU A 188 5.36 5.94 4.36
CA LEU A 188 5.43 4.53 4.00
C LEU A 188 6.42 4.30 2.86
N PHE A 189 7.38 3.44 3.08
CA PHE A 189 8.17 2.83 2.03
C PHE A 189 7.38 1.69 1.40
N ASN A 190 7.94 1.08 0.34
CA ASN A 190 7.20 0.04 -0.38
C ASN A 190 6.88 -1.14 0.54
N HIS A 191 5.62 -1.53 0.57
CA HIS A 191 5.16 -2.66 1.36
C HIS A 191 4.22 -3.53 0.55
N GLU A 192 4.51 -4.79 0.56
CA GLU A 192 4.00 -5.76 -0.39
C GLU A 192 3.28 -6.90 0.33
N SER A 193 2.46 -7.62 -0.39
CA SER A 193 1.78 -8.81 0.12
C SER A 193 1.10 -9.61 -1.00
N GLU A 194 0.52 -10.72 -0.61
CA GLU A 194 -0.38 -11.52 -1.43
C GLU A 194 -1.66 -10.76 -1.88
N ARG A 195 -1.93 -9.58 -1.28
CA ARG A 195 -3.05 -8.68 -1.65
C ARG A 195 -2.62 -7.47 -2.46
N ARG A 196 -1.35 -7.37 -2.83
CA ARG A 196 -0.86 -6.26 -3.66
C ARG A 196 -1.60 -6.21 -5.00
N GLY A 197 -1.81 -5.02 -5.54
CA GLY A 197 -2.40 -4.86 -6.88
C GLY A 197 -1.53 -5.49 -7.97
N GLU A 198 -2.16 -6.18 -8.93
CA GLU A 198 -1.46 -7.00 -9.93
C GLU A 198 -0.58 -6.18 -10.89
N THR A 199 -0.82 -4.87 -10.99
CA THR A 199 -0.04 -3.95 -11.84
C THR A 199 1.26 -3.44 -11.19
N PHE A 200 1.44 -3.65 -9.89
CA PHE A 200 2.67 -3.31 -9.19
C PHE A 200 3.77 -4.33 -9.47
N VAL A 201 5.01 -3.86 -9.58
CA VAL A 201 6.15 -4.65 -10.05
C VAL A 201 6.34 -5.97 -9.31
N THR A 202 6.25 -5.98 -8.00
CA THR A 202 6.40 -7.16 -7.16
C THR A 202 5.33 -8.22 -7.45
N ARG A 203 4.06 -7.81 -7.46
CA ARG A 203 2.95 -8.72 -7.76
C ARG A 203 2.96 -9.17 -9.24
N LYS A 204 3.35 -8.30 -10.15
CA LYS A 204 3.56 -8.65 -11.55
C LYS A 204 4.61 -9.76 -11.70
N ILE A 205 5.71 -9.69 -10.93
CA ILE A 205 6.76 -10.71 -10.93
C ILE A 205 6.23 -12.03 -10.37
N THR A 206 5.60 -12.04 -9.20
CA THR A 206 5.14 -13.29 -8.56
C THR A 206 4.05 -13.99 -9.36
N LEU A 207 3.12 -13.24 -9.96
CA LEU A 207 2.11 -13.78 -10.87
C LEU A 207 2.73 -14.37 -12.15
N ALA A 208 3.73 -13.68 -12.73
CA ALA A 208 4.40 -14.17 -13.93
C ALA A 208 5.21 -15.45 -13.63
N ALA A 209 5.97 -15.48 -12.52
CA ALA A 209 6.68 -16.67 -12.09
C ALA A 209 5.72 -17.87 -11.91
N ALA A 210 4.57 -17.64 -11.24
CA ALA A 210 3.55 -18.67 -11.05
C ALA A 210 2.92 -19.13 -12.36
N ARG A 211 2.63 -18.23 -13.31
CA ARG A 211 2.06 -18.56 -14.63
C ARG A 211 3.07 -19.29 -15.50
N ILE A 212 4.32 -18.86 -15.52
CA ILE A 212 5.40 -19.49 -16.31
C ILE A 212 5.65 -20.91 -15.80
N ALA A 213 5.77 -21.10 -14.49
CA ALA A 213 5.96 -22.42 -13.89
C ALA A 213 4.80 -23.40 -14.18
N GLN A 214 3.59 -22.89 -14.41
CA GLN A 214 2.39 -23.71 -14.74
C GLN A 214 2.11 -23.77 -16.26
N GLY A 215 2.97 -23.18 -17.11
CA GLY A 215 2.85 -23.21 -18.56
C GLY A 215 1.79 -22.28 -19.15
N TYR A 216 1.38 -21.24 -18.44
CA TYR A 216 0.34 -20.30 -18.90
C TYR A 216 0.89 -18.96 -19.40
N GLN A 217 2.21 -18.76 -19.30
CA GLN A 217 2.89 -17.56 -19.78
C GLN A 217 4.30 -17.92 -20.21
N ASP A 218 4.79 -17.32 -21.30
CA ASP A 218 6.13 -17.61 -21.83
C ASP A 218 7.21 -16.71 -21.25
N LYS A 219 6.92 -15.42 -21.05
CA LYS A 219 7.90 -14.42 -20.63
C LYS A 219 7.31 -13.35 -19.70
N LEU A 220 8.18 -12.80 -18.86
CA LEU A 220 7.94 -11.61 -18.05
C LEU A 220 8.70 -10.42 -18.65
N TYR A 221 8.04 -9.28 -18.82
CA TYR A 221 8.66 -8.03 -19.23
C TYR A 221 8.71 -7.05 -18.08
N LEU A 222 9.90 -6.52 -17.76
CA LEU A 222 10.14 -5.57 -16.68
C LEU A 222 10.75 -4.26 -17.22
N GLY A 223 10.80 -3.23 -16.38
CA GLY A 223 11.55 -2.00 -16.64
C GLY A 223 12.97 -2.10 -16.09
N ASN A 224 13.42 -1.03 -15.39
CA ASN A 224 14.74 -0.96 -14.80
C ASN A 224 14.93 -2.03 -13.70
N LEU A 225 15.81 -3.00 -13.96
CA LEU A 225 16.13 -4.10 -13.06
C LEU A 225 17.02 -3.68 -11.88
N ASP A 226 17.76 -2.56 -12.01
CA ASP A 226 18.68 -2.06 -11.01
C ASP A 226 18.04 -1.11 -10.00
N SER A 227 16.76 -0.75 -10.21
CA SER A 227 16.04 0.10 -9.26
C SER A 227 16.07 -0.49 -7.86
N LEU A 228 16.56 0.30 -6.89
CA LEU A 228 16.67 -0.07 -5.48
C LEU A 228 15.42 0.34 -4.71
N ARG A 229 14.81 -0.60 -4.00
CA ARG A 229 13.61 -0.34 -3.19
C ARG A 229 13.71 -1.02 -1.84
N ASP A 230 13.23 -0.33 -0.83
CA ASP A 230 12.98 -0.87 0.51
C ASP A 230 11.59 -1.52 0.48
N TRP A 231 11.53 -2.84 0.54
CA TRP A 231 10.30 -3.63 0.53
C TRP A 231 10.06 -4.34 1.84
N GLY A 232 8.96 -4.00 2.52
CA GLY A 232 8.51 -4.69 3.72
C GLY A 232 7.20 -5.48 3.49
N TYR A 233 6.78 -6.23 4.51
CA TYR A 233 5.51 -6.94 4.49
C TYR A 233 4.38 -6.03 4.99
N ALA A 234 3.29 -5.94 4.24
CA ALA A 234 2.20 -5.03 4.54
C ALA A 234 1.62 -5.21 5.96
N LYS A 235 1.50 -6.45 6.45
CA LYS A 235 1.00 -6.68 7.82
C LYS A 235 1.89 -6.10 8.91
N ASP A 236 3.21 -6.09 8.71
CA ASP A 236 4.14 -5.50 9.67
C ASP A 236 3.97 -3.97 9.68
N TYR A 237 3.70 -3.36 8.52
CA TYR A 237 3.43 -1.93 8.37
C TYR A 237 2.09 -1.52 9.01
N ILE A 238 1.07 -2.36 8.92
CA ILE A 238 -0.23 -2.16 9.58
C ILE A 238 -0.06 -2.03 11.10
N GLU A 239 0.76 -2.88 11.71
CA GLU A 239 1.08 -2.80 13.14
C GLU A 239 1.68 -1.42 13.49
N CYS A 240 2.61 -0.91 12.66
CA CYS A 240 3.20 0.40 12.85
C CYS A 240 2.18 1.54 12.73
N MET A 241 1.29 1.50 11.75
CA MET A 241 0.21 2.49 11.60
C MET A 241 -0.64 2.61 12.87
N TRP A 242 -0.98 1.46 13.46
CA TRP A 242 -1.74 1.43 14.71
C TRP A 242 -0.90 1.97 15.88
N LEU A 243 0.35 1.55 16.03
CA LEU A 243 1.26 2.02 17.10
C LEU A 243 1.42 3.54 17.06
N ILE A 244 1.53 4.16 15.88
CA ILE A 244 1.62 5.61 15.72
C ILE A 244 0.41 6.32 16.31
N LEU A 245 -0.81 5.79 16.12
CA LEU A 245 -2.01 6.37 16.73
C LEU A 245 -2.16 6.06 18.22
N GLN A 246 -1.41 5.11 18.77
CA GLN A 246 -1.37 4.86 20.22
C GLN A 246 -0.31 5.70 20.95
N HIS A 247 0.62 6.32 20.20
CA HIS A 247 1.65 7.18 20.77
C HIS A 247 1.04 8.40 21.49
N GLU A 248 1.71 8.91 22.52
CA GLU A 248 1.17 10.01 23.34
C GLU A 248 1.17 11.34 22.59
N THR A 249 2.24 11.60 21.83
CA THR A 249 2.42 12.84 21.08
C THR A 249 2.17 12.63 19.59
N PRO A 250 1.53 13.61 18.90
CA PRO A 250 1.32 13.52 17.46
C PRO A 250 2.62 13.81 16.68
N GLU A 251 3.27 12.79 16.18
CA GLU A 251 4.52 12.87 15.43
C GLU A 251 4.44 12.10 14.11
N ASP A 252 5.27 12.51 13.14
CA ASP A 252 5.40 11.81 11.87
C ASP A 252 6.51 10.76 11.97
N PHE A 253 6.35 9.62 11.27
CA PHE A 253 7.27 8.49 11.31
C PHE A 253 7.56 7.95 9.92
N VAL A 254 8.82 7.64 9.65
CA VAL A 254 9.23 6.79 8.53
C VAL A 254 8.91 5.34 8.87
N ILE A 255 8.20 4.68 7.96
CA ILE A 255 7.87 3.26 8.06
C ILE A 255 8.58 2.54 6.91
N ALA A 256 9.68 1.89 7.23
CA ALA A 256 10.61 1.27 6.29
C ALA A 256 11.28 0.06 6.94
N THR A 257 11.89 -0.84 6.14
CA THR A 257 12.67 -1.94 6.69
C THR A 257 14.09 -1.51 7.06
N GLY A 258 14.64 -0.52 6.36
CA GLY A 258 16.06 -0.14 6.44
C GLY A 258 16.97 -0.99 5.56
N GLU A 259 16.39 -1.85 4.73
CA GLU A 259 17.08 -2.68 3.76
C GLU A 259 16.54 -2.41 2.35
N TYR A 260 17.37 -2.49 1.34
CA TYR A 260 16.93 -2.37 -0.04
C TYR A 260 17.41 -3.54 -0.89
N HIS A 261 16.62 -3.83 -1.91
CA HIS A 261 16.90 -4.88 -2.89
C HIS A 261 16.60 -4.35 -4.31
N THR A 262 17.24 -4.94 -5.31
CA THR A 262 16.96 -4.62 -6.70
C THR A 262 15.71 -5.35 -7.19
N VAL A 263 15.10 -4.85 -8.27
CA VAL A 263 14.02 -5.57 -8.98
C VAL A 263 14.52 -6.93 -9.46
N ARG A 264 15.82 -7.01 -9.87
CA ARG A 264 16.48 -8.26 -10.26
C ARG A 264 16.51 -9.27 -9.09
N ASP A 265 16.87 -8.84 -7.88
CA ASP A 265 16.89 -9.72 -6.70
C ASP A 265 15.51 -10.29 -6.42
N PHE A 266 14.47 -9.44 -6.48
CA PHE A 266 13.10 -9.87 -6.28
C PHE A 266 12.67 -10.91 -7.33
N ALA A 267 12.97 -10.66 -8.61
CA ALA A 267 12.65 -11.60 -9.69
C ALA A 267 13.41 -12.91 -9.52
N THR A 268 14.70 -12.85 -9.20
CA THR A 268 15.54 -14.06 -8.97
C THR A 268 14.97 -14.93 -7.86
N LEU A 269 14.60 -14.34 -6.73
CA LEU A 269 13.99 -15.08 -5.62
C LEU A 269 12.62 -15.64 -5.98
N ALA A 270 11.76 -14.84 -6.66
CA ALA A 270 10.42 -15.29 -7.04
C ALA A 270 10.46 -16.49 -7.99
N PHE A 271 11.36 -16.49 -8.95
CA PHE A 271 11.53 -17.64 -9.85
C PHE A 271 12.13 -18.85 -9.14
N LYS A 272 13.05 -18.65 -8.19
CA LYS A 272 13.60 -19.73 -7.37
C LYS A 272 12.52 -20.42 -6.53
N GLU A 273 11.56 -19.67 -5.98
CA GLU A 273 10.43 -20.23 -5.21
C GLU A 273 9.52 -21.15 -6.04
N VAL A 274 9.50 -21.02 -7.36
CA VAL A 274 8.77 -21.92 -8.27
C VAL A 274 9.68 -22.99 -8.89
N GLY A 275 10.92 -23.14 -8.42
CA GLY A 275 11.89 -24.15 -8.89
C GLY A 275 12.63 -23.80 -10.17
N ILE A 276 12.66 -22.52 -10.56
CA ILE A 276 13.37 -22.03 -11.74
C ILE A 276 14.56 -21.19 -11.30
N GLU A 277 15.77 -21.61 -11.65
CA GLU A 277 16.98 -20.83 -11.42
C GLU A 277 17.30 -19.94 -12.61
N LEU A 278 17.33 -18.62 -12.36
CA LEU A 278 17.63 -17.61 -13.39
C LEU A 278 19.14 -17.28 -13.41
N ARG A 279 19.71 -17.24 -14.61
CA ARG A 279 20.99 -16.61 -14.93
C ARG A 279 20.71 -15.32 -15.71
N TRP A 280 21.37 -14.24 -15.33
CA TRP A 280 21.24 -12.95 -16.00
C TRP A 280 22.37 -12.73 -17.00
N GLU A 281 22.02 -12.30 -18.22
CA GLU A 281 22.97 -12.00 -19.31
C GLU A 281 22.59 -10.69 -19.98
N GLY A 282 23.60 -9.91 -20.40
CA GLY A 282 23.44 -8.58 -20.99
C GLY A 282 23.38 -7.49 -19.92
N GLU A 283 23.13 -6.26 -20.35
CA GLU A 283 23.08 -5.07 -19.50
C GLU A 283 21.97 -4.12 -19.99
N GLY A 284 21.36 -3.38 -19.05
CA GLY A 284 20.35 -2.36 -19.34
C GLY A 284 19.13 -2.93 -20.08
N VAL A 285 18.82 -2.40 -21.25
CA VAL A 285 17.65 -2.84 -22.04
C VAL A 285 17.83 -4.19 -22.73
N ASP A 286 19.07 -4.65 -22.87
CA ASP A 286 19.40 -5.93 -23.50
C ASP A 286 19.52 -7.07 -22.47
N GLU A 287 19.36 -6.77 -21.19
CA GLU A 287 19.47 -7.74 -20.11
C GLU A 287 18.33 -8.76 -20.14
N LYS A 288 18.68 -10.04 -19.94
CA LYS A 288 17.74 -11.17 -19.98
C LYS A 288 17.96 -12.11 -18.82
N GLY A 289 16.85 -12.58 -18.24
CA GLY A 289 16.81 -13.67 -17.28
C GLY A 289 16.55 -14.99 -17.99
N ILE A 290 17.52 -15.90 -17.92
CA ILE A 290 17.54 -17.17 -18.64
C ILE A 290 17.40 -18.31 -17.63
N ASP A 291 16.46 -19.22 -17.88
CA ASP A 291 16.34 -20.46 -17.10
C ASP A 291 17.58 -21.34 -17.30
N MET A 292 18.30 -21.61 -16.23
CA MET A 292 19.54 -22.41 -16.27
C MET A 292 19.31 -23.87 -16.71
N THR A 293 18.12 -24.39 -16.52
CA THR A 293 17.78 -25.77 -16.86
C THR A 293 17.41 -25.93 -18.33
N THR A 294 16.60 -25.02 -18.87
CA THR A 294 16.05 -25.14 -20.24
C THR A 294 16.75 -24.25 -21.27
N GLY A 295 17.53 -23.26 -20.83
CA GLY A 295 18.14 -22.23 -21.68
C GLY A 295 17.14 -21.24 -22.27
N LYS A 296 15.87 -21.27 -21.85
CA LYS A 296 14.84 -20.33 -22.32
C LYS A 296 14.99 -18.96 -21.67
N VAL A 297 14.78 -17.91 -22.46
CA VAL A 297 14.65 -16.54 -21.95
C VAL A 297 13.28 -16.39 -21.33
N LEU A 298 13.22 -16.16 -20.03
CA LEU A 298 11.98 -16.01 -19.26
C LEU A 298 11.71 -14.56 -18.83
N VAL A 299 12.76 -13.75 -18.70
CA VAL A 299 12.62 -12.32 -18.34
C VAL A 299 13.33 -11.46 -19.37
N GLU A 300 12.70 -10.40 -19.82
CA GLU A 300 13.28 -9.39 -20.72
C GLU A 300 12.96 -7.98 -20.22
N VAL A 301 13.84 -7.03 -20.53
CA VAL A 301 13.60 -5.61 -20.26
C VAL A 301 12.82 -5.00 -21.43
N ASP A 302 11.77 -4.22 -21.11
CA ASP A 302 11.00 -3.47 -22.09
C ASP A 302 10.95 -1.98 -21.65
N PRO A 303 11.55 -1.06 -22.45
CA PRO A 303 11.61 0.37 -22.13
C PRO A 303 10.26 1.04 -21.85
N LYS A 304 9.16 0.48 -22.37
CA LYS A 304 7.80 1.03 -22.11
C LYS A 304 7.41 1.01 -20.62
N TYR A 305 8.09 0.19 -19.80
CA TYR A 305 7.88 0.12 -18.36
C TYR A 305 8.75 1.09 -17.56
N PHE A 306 9.64 1.86 -18.19
CA PHE A 306 10.36 2.94 -17.53
C PHE A 306 9.42 4.09 -17.19
N ARG A 307 9.70 4.76 -16.08
CA ARG A 307 8.96 5.97 -15.71
C ARG A 307 9.52 7.19 -16.43
N PRO A 308 8.71 8.22 -16.73
CA PRO A 308 9.21 9.47 -17.30
C PRO A 308 10.27 10.16 -16.42
N CYS A 309 10.15 10.00 -15.12
CA CYS A 309 11.13 10.45 -14.12
C CYS A 309 11.36 9.28 -13.15
N GLU A 310 12.49 8.60 -13.31
CA GLU A 310 12.85 7.51 -12.39
C GLU A 310 13.25 8.03 -11.02
N VAL A 311 13.01 7.19 -10.01
CA VAL A 311 13.53 7.31 -8.66
C VAL A 311 14.50 6.14 -8.48
N ASP A 312 15.79 6.44 -8.43
CA ASP A 312 16.82 5.40 -8.50
C ASP A 312 16.92 4.61 -7.19
N GLN A 313 16.82 5.30 -6.05
CA GLN A 313 17.05 4.72 -4.74
C GLN A 313 16.07 5.25 -3.69
N LEU A 314 15.36 4.35 -3.03
CA LEU A 314 14.56 4.63 -1.84
C LEU A 314 14.99 3.67 -0.73
N LEU A 315 15.60 4.21 0.32
CA LEU A 315 16.02 3.51 1.53
C LEU A 315 15.60 4.30 2.75
N GLY A 316 14.67 3.79 3.53
CA GLY A 316 14.17 4.48 4.72
C GLY A 316 15.00 4.20 5.97
N ASP A 317 15.05 5.18 6.87
CA ASP A 317 15.60 5.02 8.22
C ASP A 317 14.45 4.80 9.23
N PRO A 318 14.21 3.57 9.68
CA PRO A 318 13.14 3.26 10.64
C PRO A 318 13.50 3.55 12.10
N THR A 319 14.65 4.15 12.39
CA THR A 319 15.18 4.29 13.75
C THR A 319 14.19 4.94 14.70
N LYS A 320 13.49 5.99 14.27
CA LYS A 320 12.49 6.68 15.11
C LYS A 320 11.33 5.76 15.47
N ALA A 321 10.76 5.04 14.51
CA ALA A 321 9.67 4.10 14.74
C ALA A 321 10.11 2.94 15.64
N LYS A 322 11.32 2.40 15.44
CA LYS A 322 11.90 1.35 16.29
C LYS A 322 12.06 1.81 17.73
N THR A 323 12.61 3.01 17.93
CA THR A 323 12.98 3.49 19.28
C THR A 323 11.78 3.99 20.07
N LEU A 324 10.88 4.75 19.45
CA LEU A 324 9.75 5.38 20.14
C LEU A 324 8.50 4.47 20.20
N LEU A 325 8.28 3.63 19.20
CA LEU A 325 7.10 2.77 19.12
C LEU A 325 7.40 1.31 19.49
N GLY A 326 8.67 0.93 19.59
CA GLY A 326 9.06 -0.48 19.79
C GLY A 326 8.73 -1.36 18.58
N TRP A 327 8.53 -0.76 17.41
CA TRP A 327 8.15 -1.49 16.21
C TRP A 327 9.34 -2.28 15.63
N ASN A 328 9.07 -3.52 15.18
CA ASN A 328 10.05 -4.33 14.46
C ASN A 328 9.78 -4.32 12.95
N PRO A 329 10.56 -3.58 12.14
CA PRO A 329 10.34 -3.46 10.70
C PRO A 329 10.63 -4.74 9.90
N CYS A 330 11.47 -5.64 10.42
CA CYS A 330 11.91 -6.86 9.77
C CYS A 330 11.33 -8.11 10.44
N LYS A 331 10.11 -8.03 10.96
CA LYS A 331 9.38 -9.18 11.52
C LYS A 331 9.20 -10.27 10.47
N THR A 332 8.95 -9.84 9.22
CA THR A 332 8.93 -10.69 8.02
C THR A 332 10.11 -10.31 7.13
N PRO A 333 11.18 -11.13 7.06
CA PRO A 333 12.34 -10.86 6.20
C PRO A 333 12.00 -10.89 4.72
N PHE A 334 12.81 -10.21 3.88
CA PHE A 334 12.59 -10.09 2.45
C PHE A 334 12.39 -11.42 1.71
N PRO A 335 13.22 -12.49 1.93
CA PRO A 335 12.97 -13.78 1.29
C PRO A 335 11.63 -14.41 1.67
N GLU A 336 11.22 -14.25 2.93
CA GLU A 336 9.93 -14.74 3.41
C GLU A 336 8.75 -14.00 2.78
N LEU A 337 8.86 -12.68 2.61
CA LEU A 337 7.88 -11.88 1.88
C LEU A 337 7.67 -12.41 0.46
N VAL A 338 8.78 -12.65 -0.28
CA VAL A 338 8.71 -13.17 -1.65
C VAL A 338 8.04 -14.55 -1.66
N ARG A 339 8.42 -15.44 -0.72
CA ARG A 339 7.84 -16.78 -0.58
C ARG A 339 6.32 -16.71 -0.35
N ILE A 340 5.85 -15.89 0.59
CA ILE A 340 4.42 -15.71 0.88
C ILE A 340 3.65 -15.31 -0.38
N MET A 341 4.17 -14.33 -1.12
CA MET A 341 3.53 -13.84 -2.35
C MET A 341 3.48 -14.90 -3.44
N VAL A 342 4.58 -15.62 -3.66
CA VAL A 342 4.67 -16.68 -4.70
C VAL A 342 3.75 -17.86 -4.35
N GLU A 343 3.78 -18.35 -3.11
CA GLU A 343 2.91 -19.46 -2.67
C GLU A 343 1.42 -19.14 -2.86
N HIS A 344 1.02 -17.90 -2.56
CA HIS A 344 -0.34 -17.43 -2.82
C HIS A 344 -0.65 -17.46 -4.31
N ASP A 345 0.25 -16.91 -5.14
CA ASP A 345 0.01 -16.76 -6.57
C ASP A 345 0.02 -18.09 -7.32
N MET A 346 0.80 -19.06 -6.88
CA MET A 346 0.74 -20.44 -7.38
C MET A 346 -0.66 -21.06 -7.19
N LYS A 347 -1.26 -20.86 -6.02
CA LYS A 347 -2.63 -21.33 -5.72
C LYS A 347 -3.69 -20.54 -6.51
N PHE A 348 -3.50 -19.21 -6.58
CA PHE A 348 -4.39 -18.29 -7.27
C PHE A 348 -4.47 -18.59 -8.77
N VAL A 349 -3.33 -18.71 -9.45
CA VAL A 349 -3.25 -19.02 -10.88
C VAL A 349 -3.88 -20.37 -11.20
N LYS A 350 -3.60 -21.42 -10.40
CA LYS A 350 -4.21 -22.74 -10.56
C LYS A 350 -5.74 -22.67 -10.46
N LYS A 351 -6.26 -21.92 -9.49
CA LYS A 351 -7.73 -21.76 -9.30
C LYS A 351 -8.40 -21.02 -10.46
N LEU A 352 -7.73 -19.98 -11.00
CA LEU A 352 -8.23 -19.24 -12.16
C LEU A 352 -8.38 -20.14 -13.38
N HIS A 353 -7.36 -20.95 -13.68
CA HIS A 353 -7.40 -21.85 -14.83
C HIS A 353 -8.41 -22.96 -14.70
N LEU A 354 -8.60 -23.52 -13.52
CA LEU A 354 -9.65 -24.50 -13.26
C LEU A 354 -11.05 -23.90 -13.52
N LYS A 355 -11.29 -22.65 -13.12
CA LYS A 355 -12.57 -21.97 -13.38
C LYS A 355 -12.79 -21.63 -14.87
N ALA A 356 -11.72 -21.37 -15.63
CA ALA A 356 -11.84 -21.08 -17.06
C ALA A 356 -12.11 -22.33 -17.92
N GLN A 357 -11.90 -23.52 -17.39
CA GLN A 357 -12.16 -24.80 -18.06
C GLN A 357 -13.54 -25.38 -17.75
N MET A 358 -14.26 -24.81 -16.80
CA MET A 358 -15.67 -25.14 -16.45
C MET A 358 -16.66 -24.26 -17.22
#